data_6a5912b3e9a01bc56eca1e8db3024b77
#
_entry.id   6a5912b3e9a01bc56eca1e8db3024b77
#
_cell.length_a   1.000
_cell.length_b   1.000
_cell.length_c   1.000
_cell.angle_alpha   90.00
_cell.angle_beta   90.00
_cell.angle_gamma   90.00
#
_symmetry.space_group_name_H-M   'P 1'
#
loop_
_entity.id
_entity.type
_entity.pdbx_description
1 polymer ?
#
loop_
_entity_poly.entity_id
_entity_poly.type
_entity_poly.pdbx_seq_one_letter_code
_entity_poly.pdbx_strand_id
1 'polypeptide(L)'
;AQSMLDEAGWVVGADKIREKDGQKLNIDLLYNSDSVTEKAIAEYLQSEYQKIGISLNIHGEEEQSYRDNMKAGNFDMVFNICWGTPYDPQSSLAAMRAPVYGDYAAQLGLEDKAEIDQAITDILVSTDEQKRQDLYTFVLTRLHEDAVYIPLTYECNKAIYRSDLKGFHFTQTQYEVPL
;
A
#
# COMPACT_ATOMS: atom_id res chain seq x y z
N ALA A 1 -8.91 15.16 9.66
CA ALA A 1 -8.08 14.22 10.43
C ALA A 1 -8.19 14.50 11.94
N GLN A 2 -7.83 15.72 12.45
CA GLN A 2 -7.85 15.99 13.88
C GLN A 2 -9.22 15.75 14.53
N SER A 3 -10.32 16.27 13.95
CA SER A 3 -11.67 16.03 14.49
C SER A 3 -12.07 14.55 14.49
N MET A 4 -11.68 13.80 13.48
CA MET A 4 -11.92 12.34 13.46
C MET A 4 -11.19 11.61 14.58
N LEU A 5 -9.95 12.02 14.88
CA LEU A 5 -9.18 11.47 15.99
C LEU A 5 -9.81 11.85 17.34
N ASP A 6 -10.28 13.09 17.48
CA ASP A 6 -10.98 13.56 18.68
C ASP A 6 -12.29 12.77 18.88
N GLU A 7 -13.10 12.61 17.84
CA GLU A 7 -14.34 11.84 17.84
C GLU A 7 -14.11 10.36 18.15
N ALA A 8 -12.97 9.81 17.71
CA ALA A 8 -12.56 8.43 17.99
C ALA A 8 -11.98 8.27 19.43
N GLY A 9 -11.87 9.35 20.20
CA GLY A 9 -11.41 9.33 21.59
C GLY A 9 -9.90 9.43 21.77
N TRP A 10 -9.16 9.77 20.73
CA TRP A 10 -7.73 10.04 20.83
C TRP A 10 -7.45 11.47 21.32
N VAL A 11 -7.01 11.62 22.56
CA VAL A 11 -6.77 12.89 23.22
C VAL A 11 -5.30 13.27 23.17
N VAL A 12 -4.98 14.54 22.92
CA VAL A 12 -3.59 15.02 22.88
C VAL A 12 -2.99 15.00 24.26
N GLY A 13 -1.92 14.22 24.44
CA GLY A 13 -1.16 14.11 25.68
C GLY A 13 -0.22 15.29 25.95
N ALA A 14 0.44 15.29 27.11
CA ALA A 14 1.37 16.33 27.52
C ALA A 14 2.60 16.47 26.62
N ASP A 15 3.00 15.40 25.97
CA ASP A 15 4.09 15.32 24.98
C ASP A 15 3.65 15.62 23.55
N LYS A 16 2.40 16.07 23.38
CA LYS A 16 1.75 16.36 22.10
C LYS A 16 1.44 15.12 21.23
N ILE A 17 1.66 13.93 21.75
CA ILE A 17 1.22 12.69 21.10
C ILE A 17 -0.16 12.33 21.65
N ARG A 18 -1.05 11.88 20.78
CA ARG A 18 -2.39 11.44 21.15
C ARG A 18 -2.33 10.11 21.89
N GLU A 19 -3.22 9.98 22.87
CA GLU A 19 -3.38 8.75 23.64
C GLU A 19 -4.86 8.40 23.80
N LYS A 20 -5.14 7.12 23.90
CA LYS A 20 -6.44 6.54 24.18
C LYS A 20 -6.26 5.28 25.02
N ASP A 21 -7.02 5.16 26.10
CA ASP A 21 -6.98 4.00 27.02
C ASP A 21 -5.55 3.71 27.55
N GLY A 22 -4.73 4.74 27.75
CA GLY A 22 -3.35 4.62 28.21
C GLY A 22 -2.34 4.23 27.14
N GLN A 23 -2.76 4.12 25.89
CA GLN A 23 -1.89 3.82 24.75
C GLN A 23 -1.66 5.06 23.91
N LYS A 24 -0.39 5.32 23.57
CA LYS A 24 -0.02 6.41 22.66
C LYS A 24 -0.22 5.99 21.21
N LEU A 25 -0.60 6.96 20.37
CA LEU A 25 -0.76 6.75 18.94
C LEU A 25 0.62 6.77 18.26
N ASN A 26 1.28 5.63 18.32
CA ASN A 26 2.55 5.36 17.64
C ASN A 26 2.27 4.43 16.45
N ILE A 27 2.86 4.74 15.30
CA ILE A 27 2.73 3.97 14.05
C ILE A 27 4.12 3.71 13.51
N ASP A 28 4.42 2.48 13.16
CA ASP A 28 5.67 2.08 12.52
C ASP A 28 5.48 2.00 11.00
N LEU A 29 6.21 2.85 10.26
CA LEU A 29 6.22 2.87 8.80
C LEU A 29 7.51 2.26 8.28
N LEU A 30 7.37 1.14 7.59
CA LEU A 30 8.46 0.44 6.93
C LEU A 30 8.63 0.94 5.50
N TYR A 31 9.87 1.20 5.08
CA TYR A 31 10.21 1.60 3.72
C TYR A 31 11.52 0.97 3.23
N ASN A 32 11.66 0.82 1.92
CA ASN A 32 12.90 0.33 1.31
C ASN A 32 13.96 1.45 1.32
N SER A 33 15.07 1.24 2.03
CA SER A 33 16.15 2.23 2.17
C SER A 33 16.86 2.57 0.85
N ASP A 34 16.76 1.70 -0.17
CA ASP A 34 17.30 1.95 -1.51
C ASP A 34 16.39 2.87 -2.33
N SER A 35 15.15 3.10 -1.88
CA SER A 35 14.18 3.98 -2.53
C SER A 35 14.26 5.41 -1.98
N VAL A 36 14.91 6.29 -2.72
CA VAL A 36 14.96 7.73 -2.38
C VAL A 36 13.57 8.35 -2.30
N THR A 37 12.66 7.89 -3.14
CA THR A 37 11.26 8.38 -3.19
C THR A 37 10.50 7.98 -1.94
N GLU A 38 10.55 6.69 -1.55
CA GLU A 38 9.87 6.22 -0.34
C GLU A 38 10.39 6.92 0.90
N LYS A 39 11.71 7.07 1.02
CA LYS A 39 12.33 7.81 2.12
C LYS A 39 11.81 9.24 2.21
N ALA A 40 11.79 9.96 1.09
CA ALA A 40 11.31 11.35 1.07
C ALA A 40 9.82 11.46 1.46
N ILE A 41 8.99 10.52 1.01
CA ILE A 41 7.57 10.48 1.39
C ILE A 41 7.43 10.13 2.87
N ALA A 42 8.21 9.16 3.39
CA ALA A 42 8.17 8.77 4.81
C ALA A 42 8.54 9.95 5.73
N GLU A 43 9.60 10.68 5.42
CA GLU A 43 10.02 11.86 6.16
C GLU A 43 8.97 12.98 6.12
N TYR A 44 8.34 13.18 4.97
CA TYR A 44 7.24 14.13 4.83
C TYR A 44 6.03 13.70 5.67
N LEU A 45 5.59 12.45 5.58
CA LEU A 45 4.48 11.92 6.38
C LEU A 45 4.77 12.01 7.87
N GLN A 46 5.99 11.72 8.31
CA GLN A 46 6.39 11.84 9.70
C GLN A 46 6.17 13.29 10.22
N SER A 47 6.59 14.29 9.44
CA SER A 47 6.37 15.69 9.77
C SER A 47 4.88 16.08 9.82
N GLU A 48 4.07 15.58 8.88
CA GLU A 48 2.63 15.89 8.84
C GLU A 48 1.87 15.19 9.98
N TYR A 49 2.21 13.94 10.28
CA TYR A 49 1.58 13.16 11.35
C TYR A 49 1.86 13.78 12.73
N GLN A 50 3.08 14.28 12.95
CA GLN A 50 3.43 14.98 14.17
C GLN A 50 2.53 16.20 14.44
N LYS A 51 2.12 16.93 13.41
CA LYS A 51 1.23 18.12 13.53
C LYS A 51 -0.17 17.77 14.03
N ILE A 52 -0.59 16.53 13.88
CA ILE A 52 -1.90 16.05 14.33
C ILE A 52 -1.81 15.14 15.55
N GLY A 53 -0.61 15.02 16.14
CA GLY A 53 -0.39 14.27 17.37
C GLY A 53 -0.17 12.78 17.18
N ILE A 54 0.30 12.35 16.02
CA ILE A 54 0.68 10.95 15.74
C ILE A 54 2.22 10.86 15.73
N SER A 55 2.77 9.89 16.45
CA SER A 55 4.19 9.54 16.37
C SER A 55 4.39 8.52 15.26
N LEU A 56 4.92 8.95 14.12
CA LEU A 56 5.27 8.06 13.02
C LEU A 56 6.77 7.70 13.10
N ASN A 57 7.06 6.45 13.42
CA ASN A 57 8.42 5.92 13.44
C ASN A 57 8.73 5.35 12.05
N ILE A 58 9.73 5.89 11.38
CA ILE A 58 10.10 5.46 10.03
C ILE A 58 11.29 4.50 10.09
N HIS A 59 11.14 3.32 9.49
CA HIS A 59 12.14 2.24 9.48
C HIS A 59 12.58 1.95 8.06
N GLY A 60 13.81 2.35 7.72
CA GLY A 60 14.42 2.06 6.44
C GLY A 60 15.19 0.74 6.50
N GLU A 61 14.80 -0.22 5.70
CA GLU A 61 15.40 -1.54 5.60
C GLU A 61 15.98 -1.76 4.21
N GLU A 62 17.07 -2.55 4.12
CA GLU A 62 17.53 -3.01 2.82
C GLU A 62 16.52 -3.96 2.17
N GLU A 63 16.58 -4.14 0.86
CA GLU A 63 15.59 -4.84 0.05
C GLU A 63 15.16 -6.21 0.62
N GLN A 64 16.11 -7.06 1.05
CA GLN A 64 15.78 -8.39 1.54
C GLN A 64 15.09 -8.34 2.90
N SER A 65 15.61 -7.55 3.83
CA SER A 65 15.02 -7.34 5.16
C SER A 65 13.62 -6.72 5.06
N TYR A 66 13.49 -5.73 4.19
CA TYR A 66 12.21 -5.09 3.87
C TYR A 66 11.16 -6.11 3.40
N ARG A 67 11.50 -6.99 2.44
CA ARG A 67 10.59 -8.04 1.95
C ARG A 67 10.25 -9.07 3.01
N ASP A 68 11.20 -9.45 3.84
CA ASP A 68 10.96 -10.43 4.90
C ASP A 68 10.06 -9.86 5.99
N ASN A 69 10.24 -8.59 6.37
CA ASN A 69 9.35 -7.88 7.29
C ASN A 69 7.94 -7.70 6.70
N MET A 70 7.80 -7.39 5.41
CA MET A 70 6.49 -7.33 4.75
C MET A 70 5.75 -8.67 4.81
N LYS A 71 6.45 -9.77 4.51
CA LYS A 71 5.85 -11.13 4.58
C LYS A 71 5.44 -11.52 5.99
N ALA A 72 6.25 -11.14 6.97
CA ALA A 72 5.99 -11.41 8.37
C ALA A 72 4.89 -10.53 8.98
N GLY A 73 4.49 -9.44 8.32
CA GLY A 73 3.54 -8.46 8.85
C GLY A 73 4.14 -7.57 9.95
N ASN A 74 5.45 -7.38 9.94
CA ASN A 74 6.17 -6.57 10.94
C ASN A 74 6.12 -5.08 10.57
N PHE A 75 4.93 -4.51 10.49
CA PHE A 75 4.69 -3.10 10.19
C PHE A 75 3.26 -2.70 10.60
N ASP A 76 3.05 -1.43 10.87
CA ASP A 76 1.73 -0.83 10.90
C ASP A 76 1.38 -0.22 9.54
N MET A 77 2.37 0.39 8.90
CA MET A 77 2.29 0.89 7.53
C MET A 77 3.52 0.46 6.73
N VAL A 78 3.36 0.21 5.45
CA VAL A 78 4.45 -0.14 4.55
C VAL A 78 4.19 0.40 3.16
N PHE A 79 5.23 0.84 2.47
CA PHE A 79 5.11 1.15 1.06
C PHE A 79 5.01 -0.14 0.23
N ASN A 80 4.23 -0.13 -0.79
CA ASN A 80 4.16 -1.21 -1.75
C ASN A 80 3.89 -0.67 -3.15
N ILE A 81 4.40 -1.36 -4.16
CA ILE A 81 4.18 -1.04 -5.55
C ILE A 81 3.20 -2.07 -6.11
N CYS A 82 2.12 -1.59 -6.71
CA CYS A 82 1.18 -2.47 -7.39
C CYS A 82 1.81 -2.96 -8.71
N TRP A 83 2.10 -4.24 -8.75
CA TRP A 83 2.56 -4.94 -9.95
C TRP A 83 1.36 -5.60 -10.61
N GLY A 84 0.94 -5.11 -11.75
CA GLY A 84 -0.18 -5.70 -12.46
C GLY A 84 0.06 -5.72 -13.97
N THR A 85 -0.58 -6.66 -14.63
CA THR A 85 -0.74 -6.57 -16.08
C THR A 85 -1.55 -5.31 -16.39
N PRO A 86 -1.17 -4.48 -17.37
CA PRO A 86 -1.74 -3.14 -17.56
C PRO A 86 -3.26 -3.05 -17.72
N TYR A 87 -3.94 -4.17 -17.90
CA TYR A 87 -5.35 -4.18 -18.25
C TYR A 87 -6.22 -5.15 -17.44
N ASP A 88 -5.64 -5.91 -16.48
CA ASP A 88 -6.40 -6.84 -15.65
C ASP A 88 -5.96 -6.72 -14.19
N PRO A 89 -6.87 -6.36 -13.25
CA PRO A 89 -6.57 -6.28 -11.82
C PRO A 89 -6.32 -7.65 -11.17
N GLN A 90 -6.50 -8.75 -11.90
CA GLN A 90 -6.43 -10.12 -11.39
C GLN A 90 -5.10 -10.43 -10.69
N SER A 91 -3.97 -9.95 -11.23
CA SER A 91 -2.65 -10.23 -10.65
C SER A 91 -2.47 -9.57 -9.28
N SER A 92 -2.92 -8.33 -9.12
CA SER A 92 -2.88 -7.63 -7.84
C SER A 92 -3.79 -8.30 -6.80
N LEU A 93 -5.00 -8.70 -7.20
CA LEU A 93 -5.92 -9.41 -6.31
C LEU A 93 -5.42 -10.79 -5.93
N ALA A 94 -4.77 -11.52 -6.85
CA ALA A 94 -4.17 -12.81 -6.55
C ALA A 94 -3.08 -12.70 -5.47
N ALA A 95 -2.30 -11.61 -5.47
CA ALA A 95 -1.29 -11.34 -4.45
C ALA A 95 -1.91 -11.11 -3.06
N MET A 96 -3.09 -10.50 -2.99
CA MET A 96 -3.78 -10.18 -1.73
C MET A 96 -4.17 -11.41 -0.91
N ARG A 97 -4.35 -12.58 -1.53
CA ARG A 97 -4.68 -13.84 -0.84
C ARG A 97 -3.51 -14.79 -0.67
N ALA A 98 -2.33 -14.42 -1.13
CA ALA A 98 -1.14 -15.28 -1.04
C ALA A 98 -0.28 -14.87 0.18
N PRO A 99 -0.11 -15.73 1.20
CA PRO A 99 0.57 -15.39 2.46
C PRO A 99 2.05 -14.99 2.30
N VAL A 100 2.59 -15.09 1.09
CA VAL A 100 3.98 -14.74 0.78
C VAL A 100 4.16 -13.27 0.40
N TYR A 101 3.07 -12.49 0.33
CA TYR A 101 3.09 -11.08 -0.04
C TYR A 101 2.62 -10.18 1.10
N GLY A 102 3.15 -8.96 1.15
CA GLY A 102 2.75 -7.94 2.13
C GLY A 102 1.28 -7.53 2.02
N ASP A 103 0.70 -7.59 0.82
CA ASP A 103 -0.73 -7.34 0.61
C ASP A 103 -1.64 -8.27 1.43
N TYR A 104 -1.25 -9.53 1.59
CA TYR A 104 -1.96 -10.46 2.47
C TYR A 104 -1.83 -10.03 3.94
N ALA A 105 -0.61 -9.69 4.38
CA ALA A 105 -0.34 -9.28 5.75
C ALA A 105 -1.10 -8.01 6.12
N ALA A 106 -1.21 -7.03 5.20
CA ALA A 106 -1.96 -5.79 5.39
C ALA A 106 -3.47 -5.99 5.64
N GLN A 107 -4.02 -7.14 5.27
CA GLN A 107 -5.43 -7.45 5.40
C GLN A 107 -5.77 -8.37 6.60
N LEU A 108 -4.78 -8.83 7.37
CA LEU A 108 -5.01 -9.80 8.45
C LEU A 108 -5.91 -9.29 9.59
N GLY A 109 -6.01 -7.97 9.74
CA GLY A 109 -6.88 -7.34 10.73
C GLY A 109 -8.33 -7.14 10.30
N LEU A 110 -8.69 -7.46 9.05
CA LEU A 110 -10.06 -7.30 8.55
C LEU A 110 -10.99 -8.39 9.10
N GLU A 111 -12.17 -7.98 9.58
CA GLU A 111 -13.17 -8.90 10.11
C GLU A 111 -13.71 -9.85 9.03
N ASP A 112 -13.83 -9.35 7.79
CA ASP A 112 -14.35 -10.09 6.63
C ASP A 112 -13.25 -10.64 5.70
N LYS A 113 -12.01 -10.79 6.21
CA LYS A 113 -10.87 -11.31 5.42
C LYS A 113 -11.18 -12.62 4.69
N ALA A 114 -11.90 -13.54 5.33
CA ALA A 114 -12.26 -14.81 4.72
C ALA A 114 -13.23 -14.66 3.54
N GLU A 115 -14.16 -13.70 3.62
CA GLU A 115 -15.11 -13.39 2.55
C GLU A 115 -14.39 -12.72 1.37
N ILE A 116 -13.48 -11.81 1.66
CA ILE A 116 -12.61 -11.18 0.65
C ILE A 116 -11.78 -12.23 -0.09
N ASP A 117 -11.14 -13.16 0.62
CA ASP A 117 -10.35 -14.24 0.00
C ASP A 117 -11.20 -15.17 -0.87
N GLN A 118 -12.43 -15.46 -0.45
CA GLN A 118 -13.36 -16.25 -1.24
C GLN A 118 -13.80 -15.48 -2.49
N ALA A 119 -14.12 -14.20 -2.36
CA ALA A 119 -14.47 -13.36 -3.50
C ALA A 119 -13.33 -13.27 -4.53
N ILE A 120 -12.09 -13.09 -4.07
CA ILE A 120 -10.91 -13.12 -4.96
C ILE A 120 -10.77 -14.49 -5.64
N THR A 121 -11.02 -15.58 -4.92
CA THR A 121 -11.00 -16.94 -5.51
C THR A 121 -12.04 -17.06 -6.63
N ASP A 122 -13.24 -16.59 -6.37
CA ASP A 122 -14.34 -16.65 -7.34
C ASP A 122 -14.08 -15.78 -8.57
N ILE A 123 -13.47 -14.61 -8.41
CA ILE A 123 -13.01 -13.75 -9.52
C ILE A 123 -12.04 -14.51 -10.42
N LEU A 124 -11.07 -15.21 -9.82
CA LEU A 124 -10.00 -15.91 -10.57
C LEU A 124 -10.51 -17.09 -11.40
N VAL A 125 -11.65 -17.67 -11.05
CA VAL A 125 -12.20 -18.84 -11.73
C VAL A 125 -13.47 -18.56 -12.56
N SER A 126 -14.12 -17.40 -12.36
CA SER A 126 -15.36 -17.06 -13.06
C SER A 126 -15.10 -16.67 -14.51
N THR A 127 -15.93 -17.20 -15.39
CA THR A 127 -16.02 -16.78 -16.81
C THR A 127 -17.21 -15.84 -17.05
N ASP A 128 -18.02 -15.60 -16.05
CA ASP A 128 -19.14 -14.66 -16.08
C ASP A 128 -18.64 -13.25 -15.77
N GLU A 129 -18.65 -12.38 -16.77
CA GLU A 129 -18.12 -11.02 -16.66
C GLU A 129 -18.90 -10.17 -15.65
N GLN A 130 -20.23 -10.26 -15.61
CA GLN A 130 -21.04 -9.50 -14.67
C GLN A 130 -20.74 -9.92 -13.23
N LYS A 131 -20.67 -11.22 -12.98
CA LYS A 131 -20.29 -11.75 -11.67
C LYS A 131 -18.89 -11.29 -11.26
N ARG A 132 -17.93 -11.28 -12.18
CA ARG A 132 -16.58 -10.77 -11.91
C ARG A 132 -16.60 -9.30 -11.52
N GLN A 133 -17.32 -8.45 -12.25
CA GLN A 133 -17.43 -7.02 -11.95
C GLN A 133 -18.07 -6.77 -10.56
N ASP A 134 -19.11 -7.50 -10.22
CA ASP A 134 -19.76 -7.39 -8.91
C ASP A 134 -18.80 -7.77 -7.78
N LEU A 135 -18.03 -8.85 -7.95
CA LEU A 135 -17.02 -9.29 -6.98
C LEU A 135 -15.84 -8.31 -6.88
N TYR A 136 -15.35 -7.75 -7.99
CA TYR A 136 -14.36 -6.68 -7.96
C TYR A 136 -14.86 -5.45 -7.18
N THR A 137 -16.11 -5.06 -7.45
CA THR A 137 -16.72 -3.93 -6.75
C THR A 137 -16.80 -4.20 -5.25
N PHE A 138 -17.23 -5.39 -4.85
CA PHE A 138 -17.27 -5.79 -3.44
C PHE A 138 -15.88 -5.69 -2.79
N VAL A 139 -14.87 -6.39 -3.32
CA VAL A 139 -13.53 -6.44 -2.74
C VAL A 139 -12.91 -5.04 -2.65
N LEU A 140 -12.94 -4.27 -3.75
CA LEU A 140 -12.32 -2.95 -3.77
C LEU A 140 -13.03 -1.94 -2.87
N THR A 141 -14.35 -2.02 -2.75
CA THR A 141 -15.13 -1.18 -1.84
C THR A 141 -14.78 -1.47 -0.39
N ARG A 142 -14.72 -2.74 0.00
CA ARG A 142 -14.35 -3.13 1.37
C ARG A 142 -12.94 -2.65 1.73
N LEU A 143 -11.97 -2.93 0.88
CA LEU A 143 -10.59 -2.51 1.09
C LEU A 143 -10.42 -0.97 1.16
N HIS A 144 -11.28 -0.24 0.44
CA HIS A 144 -11.29 1.22 0.49
C HIS A 144 -11.95 1.76 1.75
N GLU A 145 -13.10 1.22 2.15
CA GLU A 145 -13.84 1.65 3.35
C GLU A 145 -13.02 1.41 4.63
N ASP A 146 -12.30 0.29 4.69
CA ASP A 146 -11.42 -0.05 5.81
C ASP A 146 -10.03 0.61 5.71
N ALA A 147 -9.81 1.44 4.68
CA ALA A 147 -8.58 2.19 4.44
C ALA A 147 -7.30 1.32 4.45
N VAL A 148 -7.40 0.06 3.97
CA VAL A 148 -6.27 -0.88 3.93
C VAL A 148 -5.17 -0.39 3.00
N TYR A 149 -5.55 0.24 1.88
CA TYR A 149 -4.63 0.79 0.89
C TYR A 149 -4.83 2.29 0.72
N ILE A 150 -3.74 3.03 0.76
CA ILE A 150 -3.71 4.49 0.53
C ILE A 150 -2.93 4.76 -0.76
N PRO A 151 -3.60 4.97 -1.90
CA PRO A 151 -2.92 5.33 -3.15
C PRO A 151 -2.21 6.67 -3.01
N LEU A 152 -0.91 6.71 -3.26
CA LEU A 152 -0.10 7.91 -3.12
C LEU A 152 0.23 8.55 -4.47
N THR A 153 0.76 7.76 -5.41
CA THR A 153 1.26 8.26 -6.68
C THR A 153 1.36 7.16 -7.74
N TYR A 154 1.44 7.56 -8.99
CA TYR A 154 1.85 6.69 -10.08
C TYR A 154 3.31 6.96 -10.41
N GLU A 155 4.10 5.91 -10.53
CA GLU A 155 5.47 6.05 -10.99
C GLU A 155 5.51 6.40 -12.47
N CYS A 156 6.43 7.31 -12.83
CA CYS A 156 6.70 7.67 -14.22
C CYS A 156 7.99 6.97 -14.68
N ASN A 157 7.92 6.27 -15.80
CA ASN A 157 9.12 5.75 -16.44
C ASN A 157 10.02 6.90 -16.90
N LYS A 158 11.31 6.81 -16.60
CA LYS A 158 12.30 7.80 -16.99
C LYS A 158 13.41 7.14 -17.78
N ALA A 159 13.84 7.73 -18.87
CA ALA A 159 14.99 7.29 -19.64
C ALA A 159 15.93 8.46 -19.88
N ILE A 160 17.22 8.20 -19.74
CA ILE A 160 18.30 9.12 -20.11
C ILE A 160 19.06 8.48 -21.27
N TYR A 161 19.13 9.15 -22.39
CA TYR A 161 19.80 8.64 -23.58
C TYR A 161 20.55 9.74 -24.32
N ARG A 162 21.44 9.35 -25.22
CA ARG A 162 22.21 10.28 -26.05
C ARG A 162 21.30 11.03 -27.00
N SER A 163 21.60 12.30 -27.21
CA SER A 163 20.77 13.19 -28.07
C SER A 163 20.71 12.77 -29.55
N ASP A 164 21.66 11.93 -29.99
CA ASP A 164 21.71 11.39 -31.34
C ASP A 164 20.83 10.14 -31.54
N LEU A 165 20.40 9.50 -30.46
CA LEU A 165 19.43 8.40 -30.51
C LEU A 165 18.04 8.94 -30.91
N LYS A 166 17.45 8.34 -31.93
CA LYS A 166 16.11 8.71 -32.44
C LYS A 166 15.18 7.50 -32.35
N GLY A 167 13.87 7.76 -32.31
CA GLY A 167 12.85 6.71 -32.31
C GLY A 167 12.59 6.04 -30.98
N PHE A 168 13.32 6.43 -29.89
CA PHE A 168 13.02 5.91 -28.57
C PHE A 168 11.66 6.45 -28.09
N HIS A 169 10.81 5.56 -27.62
CA HIS A 169 9.56 5.88 -26.92
C HIS A 169 9.22 4.79 -25.89
N PHE A 170 8.48 5.15 -24.86
CA PHE A 170 7.93 4.17 -23.94
C PHE A 170 6.72 3.49 -24.58
N THR A 171 6.63 2.17 -24.36
CA THR A 171 5.44 1.40 -24.68
C THR A 171 4.47 1.40 -23.50
N GLN A 172 3.31 0.76 -23.68
CA GLN A 172 2.32 0.62 -22.62
C GLN A 172 2.80 -0.33 -21.52
N THR A 173 3.78 -1.19 -21.81
CA THR A 173 4.40 -2.07 -20.82
C THR A 173 5.83 -1.62 -20.54
N GLN A 174 6.25 -1.73 -19.28
CA GLN A 174 7.62 -1.34 -18.89
C GLN A 174 8.70 -2.29 -19.38
N TYR A 175 8.32 -3.44 -19.94
CA TYR A 175 9.24 -4.51 -20.37
C TYR A 175 9.49 -4.53 -21.87
N GLU A 176 8.76 -3.76 -22.64
CA GLU A 176 8.93 -3.68 -24.08
C GLU A 176 9.74 -2.43 -24.46
N VAL A 177 10.88 -2.65 -25.07
CA VAL A 177 11.65 -1.59 -25.73
C VAL A 177 11.36 -1.70 -27.21
N PRO A 178 10.69 -0.73 -27.83
CA PRO A 178 10.47 -0.77 -29.28
C PRO A 178 11.82 -0.61 -29.98
N LEU A 179 12.08 -1.48 -30.89
CA LEU A 179 13.25 -1.43 -31.79
C LEU A 179 12.96 -0.55 -33.00
#